data_e80c240730e1dd56b9a65298ceb9e9f9
#
_entry.id   e80c240730e1dd56b9a65298ceb9e9f9
#
_cell.length_a   1.000
_cell.length_b   1.000
_cell.length_c   1.000
_cell.angle_alpha   90.00
_cell.angle_beta   90.00
_cell.angle_gamma   90.00
#
_symmetry.space_group_name_H-M   'P 1'
#
loop_
_entity.id
_entity.type
_entity.pdbx_description
1 polymer ?
#
loop_
_entity_poly.entity_id
_entity_poly.type
_entity_poly.pdbx_seq_one_letter_code
_entity_poly.pdbx_strand_id
1 'polypeptide(L)'
;MKQISVSAGILINNDNQILLSRRTADKSFPGQWEFPGGKIESSETANEALVRELKEELGIDIDNSYLFKRIEHCYDSFTANIKFFIVDSWSGDLSGEEGQLVRWFSTGDLKDLPILAADNPVIEELYKFFR
;
A
#
# COMPACT_ATOMS: atom_id res chain seq x y z
N MET A 1 -1.22 -9.24 22.66
CA MET A 1 -1.65 -9.26 21.25
C MET A 1 -0.43 -9.09 20.33
N LYS A 2 -0.39 -9.84 19.24
CA LYS A 2 0.72 -9.79 18.30
C LYS A 2 0.78 -8.44 17.59
N GLN A 3 1.98 -7.89 17.47
CA GLN A 3 2.24 -6.64 16.74
C GLN A 3 2.90 -6.98 15.41
N ILE A 4 2.41 -6.41 14.34
CA ILE A 4 2.96 -6.58 13.00
C ILE A 4 3.30 -5.21 12.43
N SER A 5 4.55 -5.02 12.00
CA SER A 5 5.01 -3.78 11.38
C SER A 5 5.03 -3.93 9.87
N VAL A 6 4.44 -2.97 9.16
CA VAL A 6 4.22 -3.02 7.73
C VAL A 6 4.63 -1.69 7.08
N SER A 7 5.21 -1.77 5.90
CA SER A 7 5.42 -0.62 5.03
C SER A 7 4.49 -0.75 3.82
N ALA A 8 3.80 0.33 3.46
CA ALA A 8 2.90 0.36 2.33
C ALA A 8 3.21 1.57 1.44
N GLY A 9 3.02 1.42 0.14
CA GLY A 9 3.32 2.45 -0.84
C GLY A 9 2.07 3.05 -1.47
N ILE A 10 2.03 4.37 -1.53
CA ILE A 10 1.00 5.13 -2.22
C ILE A 10 1.63 5.65 -3.50
N LEU A 11 1.46 4.90 -4.60
CA LEU A 11 1.99 5.28 -5.90
C LEU A 11 1.02 6.23 -6.58
N ILE A 12 1.53 7.36 -7.04
CA ILE A 12 0.73 8.40 -7.67
C ILE A 12 1.31 8.65 -9.06
N ASN A 13 0.50 8.48 -10.10
CA ASN A 13 0.96 8.71 -11.46
C ASN A 13 0.70 10.16 -11.91
N ASN A 14 1.07 10.47 -13.14
CA ASN A 14 0.95 11.84 -13.69
C ASN A 14 -0.51 12.29 -13.88
N ASP A 15 -1.46 11.35 -13.84
CA ASP A 15 -2.89 11.66 -13.95
C ASP A 15 -3.54 11.77 -12.57
N ASN A 16 -2.73 11.82 -11.51
CA ASN A 16 -3.19 11.88 -10.11
C ASN A 16 -4.05 10.66 -9.73
N GLN A 17 -3.73 9.52 -10.31
CA GLN A 17 -4.36 8.25 -9.94
C GLN A 17 -3.48 7.51 -8.94
N ILE A 18 -4.12 6.69 -8.14
CA ILE A 18 -3.48 5.93 -7.05
C ILE A 18 -3.57 4.44 -7.37
N LEU A 19 -2.46 3.73 -7.17
CA LEU A 19 -2.40 2.30 -7.42
C LEU A 19 -2.86 1.52 -6.19
N LEU A 20 -3.81 0.60 -6.40
CA LEU A 20 -4.20 -0.37 -5.39
C LEU A 20 -4.05 -1.77 -5.95
N SER A 21 -3.82 -2.73 -5.06
CA SER A 21 -3.83 -4.15 -5.41
C SER A 21 -4.97 -4.85 -4.69
N ARG A 22 -5.52 -5.90 -5.31
CA ARG A 22 -6.62 -6.67 -4.74
C ARG A 22 -6.07 -7.93 -4.09
N ARG A 23 -6.47 -8.17 -2.85
CA ARG A 23 -6.03 -9.34 -2.10
C ARG A 23 -6.56 -10.61 -2.76
N THR A 24 -5.67 -11.58 -2.96
CA THR A 24 -5.99 -12.86 -3.60
C THR A 24 -6.78 -13.77 -2.66
N ALA A 25 -7.39 -14.83 -3.22
CA ALA A 25 -8.28 -15.73 -2.47
C ALA A 25 -7.58 -16.50 -1.36
N ASP A 26 -6.27 -16.67 -1.43
CA ASP A 26 -5.47 -17.40 -0.45
C ASP A 26 -5.06 -16.54 0.77
N LYS A 27 -5.36 -15.25 0.75
CA LYS A 27 -5.02 -14.33 1.84
C LYS A 27 -6.24 -14.03 2.70
N SER A 28 -6.00 -13.46 3.90
CA SER A 28 -7.08 -12.92 4.71
C SER A 28 -7.73 -11.75 3.98
N PHE A 29 -9.01 -11.53 4.24
CA PHE A 29 -9.80 -10.46 3.61
C PHE A 29 -9.74 -10.48 2.08
N PRO A 30 -10.00 -11.66 1.45
CA PRO A 30 -9.87 -11.77 0.00
C PRO A 30 -10.82 -10.83 -0.75
N GLY A 31 -10.36 -10.31 -1.88
CA GLY A 31 -11.15 -9.40 -2.71
C GLY A 31 -11.13 -7.95 -2.28
N GLN A 32 -10.60 -7.65 -1.10
CA GLN A 32 -10.45 -6.25 -0.68
C GLN A 32 -9.24 -5.61 -1.34
N TRP A 33 -9.33 -4.31 -1.57
CA TRP A 33 -8.25 -3.53 -2.16
C TRP A 33 -7.37 -2.92 -1.07
N GLU A 34 -6.09 -2.81 -1.34
CA GLU A 34 -5.10 -2.29 -0.39
C GLU A 34 -3.97 -1.59 -1.12
N PHE A 35 -3.26 -0.74 -0.40
CA PHE A 35 -2.00 -0.22 -0.91
C PHE A 35 -0.96 -1.35 -0.93
N PRO A 36 -0.14 -1.43 -1.98
CA PRO A 36 0.89 -2.47 -2.05
C PRO A 36 1.94 -2.27 -0.96
N GLY A 37 2.46 -3.37 -0.44
CA GLY A 37 3.47 -3.36 0.62
C GLY A 37 3.48 -4.67 1.37
N GLY A 38 4.18 -4.69 2.49
CA GLY A 38 4.28 -5.90 3.29
C GLY A 38 5.05 -5.71 4.59
N LYS A 39 5.31 -6.80 5.26
CA LYS A 39 5.92 -6.80 6.58
C LYS A 39 7.36 -6.32 6.54
N ILE A 40 7.71 -5.52 7.55
CA ILE A 40 9.10 -5.10 7.78
C ILE A 40 9.81 -6.26 8.49
N GLU A 41 10.90 -6.74 7.91
CA GLU A 41 11.69 -7.79 8.51
C GLU A 41 12.63 -7.21 9.58
N SER A 42 13.10 -8.06 10.52
CA SER A 42 13.83 -7.62 11.70
C SER A 42 15.11 -6.83 11.38
N SER A 43 15.72 -7.08 10.24
CA SER A 43 16.97 -6.40 9.85
C SER A 43 16.76 -5.20 8.94
N GLU A 44 15.50 -4.85 8.67
CA GLU A 44 15.17 -3.79 7.72
C GLU A 44 14.67 -2.52 8.40
N THR A 45 14.98 -1.37 7.78
CA THR A 45 14.23 -0.15 8.05
C THR A 45 12.90 -0.22 7.31
N ALA A 46 11.98 0.66 7.67
CA ALA A 46 10.69 0.73 6.97
C ALA A 46 10.87 1.04 5.48
N ASN A 47 11.81 1.92 5.15
CA ASN A 47 12.09 2.28 3.76
C ASN A 47 12.69 1.11 2.98
N GLU A 48 13.60 0.36 3.59
CA GLU A 48 14.18 -0.84 2.97
C GLU A 48 13.12 -1.90 2.69
N ALA A 49 12.20 -2.09 3.62
CA ALA A 49 11.09 -3.02 3.44
C ALA A 49 10.20 -2.59 2.28
N LEU A 50 9.90 -1.29 2.18
CA LEU A 50 9.10 -0.76 1.09
C LEU A 50 9.76 -1.04 -0.26
N VAL A 51 11.05 -0.76 -0.39
CA VAL A 51 11.80 -1.00 -1.64
C VAL A 51 11.72 -2.48 -2.03
N ARG A 52 11.98 -3.36 -1.08
CA ARG A 52 11.95 -4.81 -1.32
C ARG A 52 10.56 -5.29 -1.70
N GLU A 53 9.54 -4.90 -0.93
CA GLU A 53 8.16 -5.36 -1.15
C GLU A 53 7.63 -4.89 -2.50
N LEU A 54 7.86 -3.65 -2.89
CA LEU A 54 7.36 -3.16 -4.18
C LEU A 54 8.12 -3.78 -5.35
N LYS A 55 9.39 -4.17 -5.16
CA LYS A 55 10.11 -4.93 -6.17
C LYS A 55 9.50 -6.32 -6.34
N GLU A 56 9.21 -7.00 -5.23
CA GLU A 56 8.62 -8.35 -5.27
C GLU A 56 7.21 -8.33 -5.83
N GLU A 57 6.37 -7.39 -5.40
CA GLU A 57 4.95 -7.39 -5.76
C GLU A 57 4.66 -6.76 -7.11
N LEU A 58 5.40 -5.73 -7.49
CA LEU A 58 5.11 -4.91 -8.67
C LEU A 58 6.21 -4.89 -9.71
N GLY A 59 7.40 -5.40 -9.39
CA GLY A 59 8.53 -5.43 -10.32
C GLY A 59 9.18 -4.07 -10.57
N ILE A 60 8.98 -3.12 -9.67
CA ILE A 60 9.51 -1.77 -9.84
C ILE A 60 10.63 -1.46 -8.86
N ASP A 61 11.45 -0.48 -9.22
CA ASP A 61 12.50 0.07 -8.37
C ASP A 61 12.09 1.49 -7.97
N ILE A 62 12.00 1.75 -6.66
CA ILE A 62 11.63 3.06 -6.14
C ILE A 62 12.80 4.03 -6.30
N ASP A 63 12.56 5.19 -6.90
CA ASP A 63 13.56 6.25 -7.00
C ASP A 63 13.42 7.25 -5.86
N ASN A 64 12.18 7.59 -5.48
CA ASN A 64 11.95 8.56 -4.41
C ASN A 64 10.65 8.25 -3.68
N SER A 65 10.72 8.33 -2.34
CA SER A 65 9.56 8.13 -1.48
C SER A 65 9.72 8.94 -0.19
N TYR A 66 8.60 9.26 0.44
CA TYR A 66 8.62 9.96 1.73
C TYR A 66 7.43 9.53 2.58
N LEU A 67 7.64 9.54 3.90
CA LEU A 67 6.62 9.12 4.85
C LEU A 67 5.43 10.09 4.80
N PHE A 68 4.23 9.53 4.64
CA PHE A 68 2.99 10.30 4.58
C PHE A 68 2.18 10.18 5.87
N LYS A 69 2.01 8.94 6.40
CA LYS A 69 1.18 8.70 7.57
C LYS A 69 1.57 7.40 8.26
N ARG A 70 1.37 7.38 9.57
CA ARG A 70 1.48 6.17 10.40
C ARG A 70 0.09 5.81 10.91
N ILE A 71 -0.30 4.55 10.78
CA ILE A 71 -1.58 4.04 11.27
C ILE A 71 -1.32 2.83 12.16
N GLU A 72 -1.97 2.82 13.32
CA GLU A 72 -2.07 1.63 14.14
C GLU A 72 -3.51 1.14 14.06
N HIS A 73 -3.71 -0.09 13.61
CA HIS A 73 -5.04 -0.67 13.47
C HIS A 73 -5.10 -2.02 14.16
N CYS A 74 -6.09 -2.19 15.04
CA CYS A 74 -6.29 -3.43 15.78
C CYS A 74 -7.28 -4.32 15.02
N TYR A 75 -6.78 -5.47 14.55
CA TYR A 75 -7.61 -6.56 14.06
C TYR A 75 -7.87 -7.52 15.22
N ASP A 76 -8.75 -8.50 15.02
CA ASP A 76 -9.15 -9.42 16.11
C ASP A 76 -7.96 -10.16 16.74
N SER A 77 -6.99 -10.60 15.92
CA SER A 77 -5.89 -11.43 16.40
C SER A 77 -4.54 -10.74 16.42
N PHE A 78 -4.46 -9.49 15.93
CA PHE A 78 -3.19 -8.77 15.89
C PHE A 78 -3.40 -7.27 15.71
N THR A 79 -2.35 -6.50 15.99
CA THR A 79 -2.32 -5.07 15.73
C THR A 79 -1.33 -4.80 14.60
N ALA A 80 -1.77 -4.08 13.56
CA ALA A 80 -0.92 -3.69 12.46
C ALA A 80 -0.43 -2.26 12.68
N ASN A 81 0.90 -2.08 12.65
CA ASN A 81 1.54 -0.77 12.70
C ASN A 81 2.07 -0.48 11.31
N ILE A 82 1.41 0.41 10.59
CA ILE A 82 1.68 0.61 9.17
C ILE A 82 2.26 1.99 8.92
N LYS A 83 3.35 2.04 8.18
CA LYS A 83 3.92 3.28 7.66
C LYS A 83 3.58 3.38 6.20
N PHE A 84 2.86 4.44 5.83
CA PHE A 84 2.47 4.71 4.45
C PHE A 84 3.41 5.74 3.86
N PHE A 85 4.02 5.40 2.73
CA PHE A 85 4.95 6.28 2.01
C PHE A 85 4.33 6.69 0.69
N ILE A 86 4.43 7.98 0.35
CA ILE A 86 4.13 8.40 -1.01
C ILE A 86 5.33 8.06 -1.87
N VAL A 87 5.08 7.38 -2.99
CA VAL A 87 6.09 7.00 -3.98
C VAL A 87 5.78 7.83 -5.23
N ASP A 88 6.57 8.85 -5.48
CA ASP A 88 6.32 9.79 -6.58
C ASP A 88 7.23 9.55 -7.79
N SER A 89 8.20 8.64 -7.67
CA SER A 89 9.12 8.34 -8.75
C SER A 89 9.62 6.89 -8.63
N TRP A 90 9.52 6.18 -9.73
CA TRP A 90 9.99 4.78 -9.81
C TRP A 90 10.36 4.44 -11.26
N SER A 91 11.08 3.33 -11.45
CA SER A 91 11.44 2.79 -12.75
C SER A 91 11.03 1.33 -12.85
N GLY A 92 10.94 0.81 -14.06
CA GLY A 92 10.54 -0.56 -14.34
C GLY A 92 9.10 -0.66 -14.83
N ASP A 93 8.75 -1.83 -15.38
CA ASP A 93 7.40 -2.12 -15.90
C ASP A 93 6.54 -2.66 -14.77
N LEU A 94 5.58 -1.86 -14.32
CA LEU A 94 4.72 -2.19 -13.19
C LEU A 94 3.71 -3.26 -13.59
N SER A 95 3.65 -4.34 -12.81
CA SER A 95 2.68 -5.43 -13.02
C SER A 95 2.43 -6.15 -11.70
N GLY A 96 1.36 -6.94 -11.64
CA GLY A 96 1.07 -7.79 -10.47
C GLY A 96 1.90 -9.06 -10.51
N GLU A 97 3.13 -8.99 -9.99
CA GLU A 97 4.11 -10.07 -10.08
C GLU A 97 3.74 -11.32 -9.28
N GLU A 98 2.82 -11.21 -8.34
CA GLU A 98 2.38 -12.33 -7.50
C GLU A 98 0.99 -12.84 -7.92
N GLY A 99 0.55 -12.50 -9.12
CA GLY A 99 -0.76 -12.91 -9.63
C GLY A 99 -1.92 -12.08 -9.14
N GLN A 100 -1.67 -11.05 -8.34
CA GLN A 100 -2.71 -10.15 -7.85
C GLN A 100 -3.10 -9.14 -8.93
N LEU A 101 -4.36 -8.74 -8.89
CA LEU A 101 -4.84 -7.66 -9.76
C LEU A 101 -4.37 -6.33 -9.21
N VAL A 102 -3.76 -5.50 -10.06
CA VAL A 102 -3.37 -4.13 -9.70
C VAL A 102 -4.07 -3.17 -10.66
N ARG A 103 -4.50 -2.02 -10.14
CA ARG A 103 -5.27 -1.07 -10.94
C ARG A 103 -5.09 0.36 -10.42
N TRP A 104 -5.09 1.30 -11.37
CA TRP A 104 -5.05 2.73 -11.06
C TRP A 104 -6.47 3.25 -10.86
N PHE A 105 -6.67 4.05 -9.81
CA PHE A 105 -7.96 4.66 -9.49
C PHE A 105 -7.80 6.14 -9.29
N SER A 106 -8.78 6.92 -9.75
CA SER A 106 -8.90 8.32 -9.33
C SER A 106 -9.33 8.36 -7.86
N THR A 107 -9.00 9.42 -7.14
CA THR A 107 -9.36 9.53 -5.72
C THR A 107 -10.89 9.44 -5.52
N GLY A 108 -11.67 9.99 -6.45
CA GLY A 108 -13.13 9.94 -6.34
C GLY A 108 -13.71 8.54 -6.36
N ASP A 109 -13.02 7.58 -6.99
CA ASP A 109 -13.49 6.20 -7.10
C ASP A 109 -13.11 5.34 -5.90
N LEU A 110 -12.17 5.79 -5.08
CA LEU A 110 -11.66 4.97 -3.96
C LEU A 110 -12.73 4.66 -2.90
N LYS A 111 -13.61 5.61 -2.64
CA LYS A 111 -14.66 5.45 -1.61
C LYS A 111 -15.68 4.37 -1.95
N ASP A 112 -15.79 3.97 -3.22
CA ASP A 112 -16.75 2.97 -3.66
C ASP A 112 -16.18 1.56 -3.68
N LEU A 113 -14.91 1.40 -3.29
CA LEU A 113 -14.22 0.11 -3.29
C LEU A 113 -14.27 -0.54 -1.90
N PRO A 114 -14.30 -1.89 -1.86
CA PRO A 114 -14.08 -2.59 -0.59
C PRO A 114 -12.60 -2.50 -0.21
N ILE A 115 -12.28 -1.53 0.65
CA ILE A 115 -10.91 -1.22 1.05
C ILE A 115 -10.59 -1.94 2.36
N LEU A 116 -9.37 -2.46 2.48
CA LEU A 116 -8.88 -3.04 3.72
C LEU A 116 -8.98 -1.98 4.83
N ALA A 117 -9.53 -2.38 5.99
CA ALA A 117 -9.91 -1.43 7.05
C ALA A 117 -8.79 -0.47 7.47
N ALA A 118 -7.57 -0.97 7.61
CA ALA A 118 -6.43 -0.16 8.04
C ALA A 118 -6.06 0.95 7.03
N ASP A 119 -6.46 0.80 5.77
CA ASP A 119 -6.10 1.75 4.71
C ASP A 119 -7.12 2.89 4.57
N ASN A 120 -8.32 2.73 5.12
CA ASN A 120 -9.38 3.74 5.00
C ASN A 120 -8.98 5.14 5.50
N PRO A 121 -8.35 5.29 6.68
CA PRO A 121 -7.96 6.62 7.14
C PRO A 121 -6.99 7.33 6.20
N VAL A 122 -6.14 6.55 5.51
CA VAL A 122 -5.18 7.10 4.55
C VAL A 122 -5.90 7.63 3.33
N ILE A 123 -6.92 6.91 2.86
CA ILE A 123 -7.72 7.34 1.72
C ILE A 123 -8.42 8.67 2.01
N GLU A 124 -8.95 8.85 3.23
CA GLU A 124 -9.56 10.11 3.65
C GLU A 124 -8.55 11.26 3.63
N GLU A 125 -7.32 11.01 4.09
CA GLU A 125 -6.25 12.02 4.03
C GLU A 125 -5.88 12.36 2.59
N LEU A 126 -5.89 11.38 1.69
CA LEU A 126 -5.57 11.60 0.28
C LEU A 126 -6.61 12.48 -0.42
N TYR A 127 -7.88 12.39 -0.04
CA TYR A 127 -8.89 13.31 -0.55
C TYR A 127 -8.53 14.77 -0.29
N LYS A 128 -8.00 15.05 0.89
CA LYS A 128 -7.56 16.41 1.25
C LYS A 128 -6.31 16.81 0.47
N PHE A 129 -5.42 15.85 0.25
CA PHE A 129 -4.15 16.06 -0.46
C PHE A 129 -4.39 16.46 -1.93
N PHE A 130 -5.41 15.89 -2.58
CA PHE A 130 -5.72 16.12 -3.99
C PHE A 130 -6.83 17.16 -4.24
N ARG A 131 -7.24 17.85 -3.25
CA ARG A 131 -8.26 18.90 -3.40
C ARG A 131 -7.76 20.12 -4.12
#